data_edc66f1cee2e1e694e7f1caa1fafc5d8
#
_entry.id   edc66f1cee2e1e694e7f1caa1fafc5d8
#
_cell.length_a   1.000
_cell.length_b   1.000
_cell.length_c   1.000
_cell.angle_alpha   90.00
_cell.angle_beta   90.00
_cell.angle_gamma   90.00
#
_symmetry.space_group_name_H-M   'P 1'
#
loop_
_entity.id
_entity.type
_entity.pdbx_description
1 polymer ?
#
loop_
_entity_poly.entity_id
_entity_poly.type
_entity_poly.pdbx_seq_one_letter_code
_entity_poly.pdbx_strand_id
1 'polypeptide(L)'
;MRFAAIAALLLKLSFPAEAAIDPRYTSAGVSIDSMICVDAATGAVLSEDKADFPGHPASVTKLMTTLLVLEDIKAGKLTMRSRVSVTKAAADIGGSQVWLAAGESFTVEEMLYALLLKSANDVAVALAIDRAGSVPTFVARMNRRAAELGMSRTTFVTPNGLTYGKGPHDTTTARDLAKLAVTLCQFPEVLKFTSTKQYMLRRPGKPLELLNHNHLLDSFPGCDGLKTGWTVAAHASIVTTAKHKDLRVIAVVLGCQSPAGAKPEQRLRDNLAADLMSQGLDKLKKLEAEKGLRLAQTPAFAPARKTPIKAKKEEGFWDWLVDLFSF
;
A
#
# COMPACT_ATOMS: atom_id res chain seq x y z
N MET A 1 23.11 -43.40 -26.34
CA MET A 1 22.42 -42.11 -26.26
C MET A 1 22.70 -41.51 -24.89
N ARG A 2 23.56 -40.50 -24.85
CA ARG A 2 23.98 -39.85 -23.58
C ARG A 2 23.08 -38.60 -23.40
N PHE A 3 22.24 -38.59 -22.35
CA PHE A 3 21.53 -37.40 -21.93
C PHE A 3 22.46 -36.50 -21.11
N ALA A 4 22.84 -35.36 -21.67
CA ALA A 4 23.58 -34.33 -20.96
C ALA A 4 22.57 -33.56 -20.06
N ALA A 5 22.68 -33.71 -18.76
CA ALA A 5 21.98 -32.91 -17.79
C ALA A 5 22.61 -31.52 -17.76
N ILE A 6 21.89 -30.52 -18.23
CA ILE A 6 22.24 -29.09 -18.05
C ILE A 6 21.86 -28.72 -16.62
N ALA A 7 22.82 -28.70 -15.73
CA ALA A 7 22.65 -28.15 -14.39
C ALA A 7 22.58 -26.62 -14.49
N ALA A 8 21.39 -26.07 -14.34
CA ALA A 8 21.21 -24.62 -14.20
C ALA A 8 21.84 -24.17 -12.88
N LEU A 9 23.02 -23.56 -12.97
CA LEU A 9 23.71 -22.93 -11.85
C LEU A 9 22.94 -21.66 -11.45
N LEU A 10 22.00 -21.79 -10.52
CA LEU A 10 21.35 -20.67 -9.87
C LEU A 10 22.39 -19.96 -8.99
N LEU A 11 23.05 -18.95 -9.53
CA LEU A 11 23.87 -18.04 -8.76
C LEU A 11 22.94 -17.29 -7.80
N LYS A 12 22.83 -17.74 -6.56
CA LYS A 12 22.25 -16.96 -5.47
C LYS A 12 23.19 -15.77 -5.24
N LEU A 13 22.90 -14.64 -5.85
CA LEU A 13 23.52 -13.37 -5.50
C LEU A 13 22.99 -12.98 -4.11
N SER A 14 23.68 -13.43 -3.06
CA SER A 14 23.51 -12.91 -1.72
C SER A 14 24.06 -11.49 -1.71
N PHE A 15 23.20 -10.51 -1.86
CA PHE A 15 23.57 -9.13 -1.58
C PHE A 15 23.54 -8.94 -0.07
N PRO A 16 24.54 -8.32 0.56
CA PRO A 16 24.40 -7.85 1.93
C PRO A 16 23.34 -6.76 1.92
N ALA A 17 22.17 -7.07 2.48
CA ALA A 17 20.99 -6.22 2.43
C ALA A 17 20.82 -5.39 3.71
N GLU A 18 21.91 -5.00 4.36
CA GLU A 18 21.83 -4.07 5.48
C GLU A 18 21.96 -2.63 4.98
N ALA A 19 20.82 -1.97 4.80
CA ALA A 19 20.79 -0.51 4.81
C ALA A 19 20.68 -0.09 6.28
N ALA A 20 21.80 0.09 6.95
CA ALA A 20 21.81 0.79 8.22
C ALA A 20 21.18 2.18 8.00
N ILE A 21 20.23 2.57 8.87
CA ILE A 21 19.70 3.92 8.87
C ILE A 21 20.87 4.88 8.98
N ASP A 22 20.94 5.85 8.05
CA ASP A 22 22.00 6.85 8.07
C ASP A 22 22.13 7.47 9.48
N PRO A 23 23.35 7.51 10.07
CA PRO A 23 23.58 8.05 11.40
C PRO A 23 23.00 9.47 11.63
N ARG A 24 22.81 10.24 10.57
CA ARG A 24 22.15 11.56 10.64
C ARG A 24 20.73 11.48 11.21
N TYR A 25 19.99 10.40 10.96
CA TYR A 25 18.65 10.21 11.46
C TYR A 25 18.63 9.63 12.88
N THR A 26 19.48 8.65 13.17
CA THR A 26 19.54 8.04 14.49
C THR A 26 20.06 9.01 15.56
N SER A 27 21.03 9.87 15.22
CA SER A 27 21.54 10.90 16.14
C SER A 27 20.48 11.99 16.47
N ALA A 28 19.46 12.15 15.62
CA ALA A 28 18.33 13.05 15.86
C ALA A 28 17.20 12.39 16.69
N GLY A 29 17.41 11.20 17.24
CA GLY A 29 16.40 10.45 18.02
C GLY A 29 15.24 9.90 17.17
N VAL A 30 15.45 9.77 15.86
CA VAL A 30 14.46 9.19 14.93
C VAL A 30 14.49 7.68 15.05
N SER A 31 13.32 7.06 15.19
CA SER A 31 13.15 5.62 15.10
C SER A 31 12.23 5.25 13.94
N ILE A 32 12.40 4.04 13.41
CA ILE A 32 11.65 3.49 12.28
C ILE A 32 11.32 2.04 12.61
N ASP A 33 10.06 1.64 12.38
CA ASP A 33 9.67 0.24 12.57
C ASP A 33 10.34 -0.64 11.54
N SER A 34 10.17 -0.32 10.26
CA SER A 34 10.76 -1.08 9.17
C SER A 34 10.87 -0.26 7.88
N MET A 35 11.84 -0.60 7.03
CA MET A 35 11.97 0.01 5.71
C MET A 35 12.53 -0.98 4.68
N ILE A 36 12.23 -0.74 3.41
CA ILE A 36 12.71 -1.55 2.28
C ILE A 36 12.71 -0.74 0.99
N CYS A 37 13.67 -1.01 0.12
CA CYS A 37 13.66 -0.58 -1.27
C CYS A 37 13.76 -1.80 -2.18
N VAL A 38 12.91 -1.88 -3.19
CA VAL A 38 12.88 -2.99 -4.15
C VAL A 38 12.88 -2.48 -5.59
N ASP A 39 13.39 -3.30 -6.50
CA ASP A 39 13.17 -3.14 -7.92
C ASP A 39 11.70 -3.44 -8.24
N ALA A 40 11.00 -2.49 -8.84
CA ALA A 40 9.59 -2.62 -9.14
C ALA A 40 9.29 -3.67 -10.23
N ALA A 41 10.26 -3.96 -11.10
CA ALA A 41 10.08 -4.92 -12.20
C ALA A 41 10.16 -6.37 -11.71
N THR A 42 11.03 -6.65 -10.75
CA THR A 42 11.34 -8.01 -10.29
C THR A 42 10.92 -8.28 -8.85
N GLY A 43 10.70 -7.22 -8.05
CA GLY A 43 10.53 -7.31 -6.60
C GLY A 43 11.83 -7.62 -5.85
N ALA A 44 12.98 -7.62 -6.53
CA ALA A 44 14.26 -7.88 -5.90
C ALA A 44 14.59 -6.80 -4.86
N VAL A 45 15.03 -7.24 -3.68
CA VAL A 45 15.41 -6.34 -2.59
C VAL A 45 16.71 -5.62 -2.94
N LEU A 46 16.67 -4.30 -2.95
CA LEU A 46 17.84 -3.44 -3.16
C LEU A 46 18.48 -3.05 -1.83
N SER A 47 17.67 -2.72 -0.85
CA SER A 47 18.10 -2.44 0.52
C SER A 47 16.94 -2.65 1.49
N GLU A 48 17.24 -3.01 2.74
CA GLU A 48 16.22 -3.17 3.77
C GLU A 48 16.80 -2.98 5.18
N ASP A 49 15.97 -2.52 6.11
CA ASP A 49 16.22 -2.57 7.54
C ASP A 49 14.95 -3.01 8.25
N LYS A 50 15.05 -4.06 9.06
CA LYS A 50 13.91 -4.65 9.81
C LYS A 50 12.67 -4.88 8.95
N ALA A 51 12.83 -5.20 7.65
CA ALA A 51 11.73 -5.20 6.68
C ALA A 51 10.55 -6.10 7.07
N ASP A 52 10.75 -7.06 7.95
CA ASP A 52 9.73 -7.97 8.49
C ASP A 52 9.23 -7.59 9.88
N PHE A 53 9.70 -6.46 10.45
CA PHE A 53 9.17 -5.99 11.73
C PHE A 53 7.76 -5.43 11.54
N PRO A 54 6.78 -5.84 12.38
CA PRO A 54 5.39 -5.41 12.22
C PRO A 54 5.19 -3.97 12.68
N GLY A 55 4.36 -3.25 11.94
CA GLY A 55 3.93 -1.89 12.27
C GLY A 55 2.51 -1.62 11.77
N HIS A 56 2.01 -0.44 12.05
CA HIS A 56 0.68 -0.02 11.62
C HIS A 56 0.77 0.82 10.33
N PRO A 57 0.04 0.43 9.26
CA PRO A 57 0.12 1.11 7.97
C PRO A 57 -0.56 2.48 7.95
N ALA A 58 -1.47 2.78 8.87
CA ALA A 58 -2.37 3.93 8.76
C ALA A 58 -3.02 3.97 7.36
N SER A 59 -3.13 5.14 6.75
CA SER A 59 -3.76 5.31 5.43
C SER A 59 -3.03 4.62 4.26
N VAL A 60 -1.87 4.01 4.47
CA VAL A 60 -1.26 3.15 3.45
C VAL A 60 -2.12 1.92 3.16
N THR A 61 -2.96 1.48 4.12
CA THR A 61 -4.01 0.45 3.93
C THR A 61 -4.85 0.68 2.67
N LYS A 62 -5.12 1.93 2.31
CA LYS A 62 -5.91 2.30 1.12
C LYS A 62 -5.32 1.81 -0.21
N LEU A 63 -4.04 1.42 -0.23
CA LEU A 63 -3.45 0.75 -1.39
C LEU A 63 -4.09 -0.61 -1.65
N MET A 64 -4.41 -1.39 -0.61
CA MET A 64 -5.16 -2.65 -0.79
C MET A 64 -6.59 -2.39 -1.26
N THR A 65 -7.25 -1.37 -0.71
CA THR A 65 -8.58 -0.95 -1.20
C THR A 65 -8.53 -0.56 -2.67
N THR A 66 -7.50 0.21 -3.08
CA THR A 66 -7.28 0.59 -4.48
C THR A 66 -7.05 -0.64 -5.36
N LEU A 67 -6.21 -1.59 -4.93
CA LEU A 67 -5.94 -2.81 -5.69
C LEU A 67 -7.22 -3.59 -5.98
N LEU A 68 -8.05 -3.80 -4.97
CA LEU A 68 -9.31 -4.55 -5.13
C LEU A 68 -10.29 -3.86 -6.08
N VAL A 69 -10.34 -2.53 -6.07
CA VAL A 69 -11.16 -1.75 -7.03
C VAL A 69 -10.62 -1.89 -8.45
N LEU A 70 -9.30 -1.78 -8.64
CA LEU A 70 -8.67 -1.93 -9.96
C LEU A 70 -8.80 -3.36 -10.50
N GLU A 71 -8.70 -4.36 -9.64
CA GLU A 71 -8.96 -5.76 -10.02
C GLU A 71 -10.42 -5.99 -10.43
N ASP A 72 -11.38 -5.34 -9.78
CA ASP A 72 -12.78 -5.40 -10.18
C ASP A 72 -13.02 -4.71 -11.54
N ILE A 73 -12.31 -3.60 -11.82
CA ILE A 73 -12.35 -2.95 -13.13
C ILE A 73 -11.74 -3.88 -14.19
N LYS A 74 -10.58 -4.44 -13.92
CA LYS A 74 -9.91 -5.40 -14.83
C LYS A 74 -10.78 -6.63 -15.11
N ALA A 75 -11.55 -7.07 -14.13
CA ALA A 75 -12.50 -8.19 -14.26
C ALA A 75 -13.84 -7.80 -14.92
N GLY A 76 -14.01 -6.55 -15.35
CA GLY A 76 -15.25 -6.06 -15.98
C GLY A 76 -16.45 -5.93 -15.06
N LYS A 77 -16.25 -6.02 -13.73
CA LYS A 77 -17.33 -5.89 -12.72
C LYS A 77 -17.78 -4.44 -12.52
N LEU A 78 -16.95 -3.49 -12.86
CA LEU A 78 -17.23 -2.06 -12.87
C LEU A 78 -16.28 -1.34 -13.84
N THR A 79 -16.55 -0.06 -14.07
CA THR A 79 -15.72 0.83 -14.89
C THR A 79 -15.34 2.07 -14.08
N MET A 80 -14.40 2.86 -14.58
CA MET A 80 -14.08 4.17 -13.99
C MET A 80 -15.31 5.11 -13.94
N ARG A 81 -16.29 4.93 -14.84
CA ARG A 81 -17.52 5.71 -14.92
C ARG A 81 -18.66 5.14 -14.06
N SER A 82 -18.53 3.93 -13.53
CA SER A 82 -19.52 3.33 -12.62
C SER A 82 -19.74 4.25 -11.42
N ARG A 83 -20.97 4.39 -10.99
CA ARG A 83 -21.31 5.30 -9.89
C ARG A 83 -21.43 4.51 -8.59
N VAL A 84 -20.84 5.05 -7.55
CA VAL A 84 -20.88 4.55 -6.18
C VAL A 84 -21.74 5.45 -5.35
N SER A 85 -22.79 4.90 -4.74
CA SER A 85 -23.68 5.63 -3.85
C SER A 85 -23.12 5.70 -2.44
N VAL A 86 -23.24 6.87 -1.82
CA VAL A 86 -22.76 7.11 -0.46
C VAL A 86 -23.83 6.71 0.55
N THR A 87 -23.51 5.75 1.40
CA THR A 87 -24.36 5.35 2.52
C THR A 87 -24.14 6.27 3.72
N LYS A 88 -25.11 6.30 4.66
CA LYS A 88 -24.94 7.02 5.93
C LYS A 88 -23.69 6.51 6.70
N ALA A 89 -23.44 5.22 6.72
CA ALA A 89 -22.28 4.63 7.36
C ALA A 89 -20.94 5.14 6.78
N ALA A 90 -20.88 5.40 5.48
CA ALA A 90 -19.70 6.00 4.86
C ALA A 90 -19.58 7.50 5.19
N ALA A 91 -20.69 8.24 5.20
CA ALA A 91 -20.70 9.67 5.47
C ALA A 91 -20.31 10.01 6.93
N ASP A 92 -20.64 9.13 7.87
CA ASP A 92 -20.39 9.36 9.32
C ASP A 92 -18.94 9.04 9.73
N ILE A 93 -18.09 8.57 8.81
CA ILE A 93 -16.69 8.21 9.11
C ILE A 93 -15.83 9.46 9.34
N GLY A 94 -15.04 9.45 10.40
CA GLY A 94 -14.15 10.56 10.78
C GLY A 94 -12.74 10.50 10.15
N GLY A 95 -11.89 11.42 10.60
CA GLY A 95 -10.50 11.56 10.14
C GLY A 95 -10.40 12.30 8.80
N SER A 96 -9.46 11.91 7.94
CA SER A 96 -9.33 12.52 6.60
C SER A 96 -10.55 12.21 5.74
N GLN A 97 -11.21 13.24 5.21
CA GLN A 97 -12.48 13.13 4.51
C GLN A 97 -12.57 14.09 3.32
N VAL A 98 -13.50 13.80 2.43
CA VAL A 98 -14.04 14.74 1.46
C VAL A 98 -15.47 15.14 1.81
N TRP A 99 -15.92 14.78 3.03
CA TRP A 99 -17.23 15.09 3.60
C TRP A 99 -18.38 14.65 2.69
N LEU A 100 -18.35 13.35 2.33
CA LEU A 100 -19.44 12.73 1.58
C LEU A 100 -20.75 12.83 2.37
N ALA A 101 -21.84 13.19 1.70
CA ALA A 101 -23.18 13.16 2.30
C ALA A 101 -23.93 11.89 1.86
N ALA A 102 -24.73 11.33 2.77
CA ALA A 102 -25.60 10.20 2.45
C ALA A 102 -26.55 10.53 1.29
N GLY A 103 -26.63 9.63 0.31
CA GLY A 103 -27.39 9.81 -0.91
C GLY A 103 -26.63 10.48 -2.07
N GLU A 104 -25.45 11.07 -1.82
CA GLU A 104 -24.58 11.49 -2.93
C GLU A 104 -24.09 10.27 -3.73
N SER A 105 -23.64 10.54 -4.95
CA SER A 105 -23.07 9.50 -5.80
C SER A 105 -21.96 10.08 -6.65
N PHE A 106 -20.82 9.37 -6.71
CA PHE A 106 -19.63 9.76 -7.46
C PHE A 106 -19.18 8.63 -8.37
N THR A 107 -18.45 8.96 -9.41
CA THR A 107 -17.80 7.94 -10.25
C THR A 107 -16.67 7.26 -9.49
N VAL A 108 -16.34 6.03 -9.85
CA VAL A 108 -15.17 5.31 -9.31
C VAL A 108 -13.89 6.12 -9.52
N GLU A 109 -13.74 6.79 -10.67
CA GLU A 109 -12.58 7.65 -10.95
C GLU A 109 -12.47 8.81 -9.95
N GLU A 110 -13.57 9.54 -9.69
CA GLU A 110 -13.59 10.63 -8.69
C GLU A 110 -13.27 10.11 -7.30
N MET A 111 -13.80 8.95 -6.94
CA MET A 111 -13.50 8.32 -5.64
C MET A 111 -12.05 7.87 -5.53
N LEU A 112 -11.43 7.35 -6.60
CA LEU A 112 -10.01 7.00 -6.57
C LEU A 112 -9.11 8.23 -6.41
N TYR A 113 -9.43 9.37 -7.04
CA TYR A 113 -8.73 10.62 -6.78
C TYR A 113 -8.87 11.04 -5.31
N ALA A 114 -10.08 11.03 -4.75
CA ALA A 114 -10.30 11.39 -3.36
C ALA A 114 -9.60 10.43 -2.37
N LEU A 115 -9.62 9.12 -2.66
CA LEU A 115 -8.97 8.09 -1.87
C LEU A 115 -7.44 8.27 -1.81
N LEU A 116 -6.83 8.54 -2.97
CA LEU A 116 -5.37 8.52 -3.11
C LEU A 116 -4.72 9.89 -2.81
N LEU A 117 -5.32 10.99 -3.23
CA LEU A 117 -4.79 12.33 -2.99
C LEU A 117 -5.11 12.80 -1.56
N LYS A 118 -6.41 12.92 -1.24
CA LYS A 118 -6.89 13.44 0.06
C LYS A 118 -6.88 12.40 1.16
N SER A 119 -6.65 11.12 0.81
CA SER A 119 -6.68 10.04 1.79
C SER A 119 -8.07 9.84 2.45
N ALA A 120 -9.14 10.07 1.70
CA ALA A 120 -10.50 10.12 2.20
C ALA A 120 -10.97 8.78 2.80
N ASN A 121 -11.31 8.77 4.09
CA ASN A 121 -11.79 7.59 4.81
C ASN A 121 -13.24 7.26 4.46
N ASP A 122 -14.08 8.27 4.30
CA ASP A 122 -15.47 8.17 3.86
C ASP A 122 -15.56 7.49 2.48
N VAL A 123 -14.67 7.85 1.56
CA VAL A 123 -14.55 7.21 0.25
C VAL A 123 -14.12 5.74 0.36
N ALA A 124 -13.15 5.42 1.22
CA ALA A 124 -12.71 4.04 1.40
C ALA A 124 -13.86 3.15 1.89
N VAL A 125 -14.66 3.65 2.83
CA VAL A 125 -15.84 2.93 3.35
C VAL A 125 -16.94 2.83 2.30
N ALA A 126 -17.21 3.90 1.53
CA ALA A 126 -18.18 3.86 0.45
C ALA A 126 -17.82 2.81 -0.61
N LEU A 127 -16.56 2.79 -1.05
CA LEU A 127 -16.04 1.77 -1.99
C LEU A 127 -16.15 0.36 -1.40
N ALA A 128 -15.82 0.17 -0.11
CA ALA A 128 -15.89 -1.14 0.53
C ALA A 128 -17.33 -1.68 0.56
N ILE A 129 -18.30 -0.83 0.94
CA ILE A 129 -19.71 -1.20 0.97
C ILE A 129 -20.23 -1.49 -0.45
N ASP A 130 -19.89 -0.64 -1.42
CA ASP A 130 -20.31 -0.83 -2.80
C ASP A 130 -19.76 -2.14 -3.41
N ARG A 131 -18.49 -2.48 -3.11
CA ARG A 131 -17.83 -3.64 -3.71
C ARG A 131 -18.09 -4.97 -3.02
N ALA A 132 -18.55 -4.97 -1.77
CA ALA A 132 -18.73 -6.21 -0.99
C ALA A 132 -20.02 -6.25 -0.15
N GLY A 133 -20.88 -5.24 -0.26
CA GLY A 133 -22.13 -5.13 0.51
C GLY A 133 -21.91 -4.68 1.96
N SER A 134 -20.73 -4.92 2.54
CA SER A 134 -20.39 -4.47 3.89
C SER A 134 -18.88 -4.29 4.08
N VAL A 135 -18.50 -3.49 5.09
CA VAL A 135 -17.09 -3.32 5.49
C VAL A 135 -16.47 -4.65 5.94
N PRO A 136 -17.09 -5.46 6.81
CA PRO A 136 -16.51 -6.75 7.20
C PRO A 136 -16.25 -7.69 6.02
N THR A 137 -17.17 -7.78 5.07
CA THR A 137 -17.01 -8.61 3.86
C THR A 137 -15.87 -8.11 2.98
N PHE A 138 -15.71 -6.79 2.87
CA PHE A 138 -14.61 -6.19 2.12
C PHE A 138 -13.26 -6.45 2.81
N VAL A 139 -13.18 -6.30 4.12
CA VAL A 139 -11.97 -6.59 4.91
C VAL A 139 -11.58 -8.07 4.79
N ALA A 140 -12.54 -8.98 4.84
CA ALA A 140 -12.28 -10.40 4.58
C ALA A 140 -11.67 -10.63 3.18
N ARG A 141 -12.15 -9.87 2.16
CA ARG A 141 -11.57 -9.89 0.80
C ARG A 141 -10.15 -9.31 0.79
N MET A 142 -9.88 -8.22 1.53
CA MET A 142 -8.53 -7.64 1.67
C MET A 142 -7.56 -8.67 2.25
N ASN A 143 -7.92 -9.36 3.33
CA ASN A 143 -7.07 -10.35 3.98
C ASN A 143 -6.83 -11.58 3.09
N ARG A 144 -7.84 -12.05 2.38
CA ARG A 144 -7.66 -13.12 1.38
C ARG A 144 -6.67 -12.67 0.29
N ARG A 145 -6.82 -11.46 -0.22
CA ARG A 145 -5.90 -10.95 -1.24
C ARG A 145 -4.49 -10.77 -0.71
N ALA A 146 -4.32 -10.31 0.52
CA ALA A 146 -3.02 -10.26 1.19
C ALA A 146 -2.36 -11.65 1.26
N ALA A 147 -3.09 -12.68 1.64
CA ALA A 147 -2.59 -14.05 1.65
C ALA A 147 -2.16 -14.54 0.25
N GLU A 148 -2.96 -14.24 -0.80
CA GLU A 148 -2.62 -14.56 -2.19
C GLU A 148 -1.36 -13.86 -2.69
N LEU A 149 -1.07 -12.64 -2.20
CA LEU A 149 0.15 -11.89 -2.48
C LEU A 149 1.34 -12.35 -1.62
N GLY A 150 1.15 -13.30 -0.72
CA GLY A 150 2.18 -13.74 0.21
C GLY A 150 2.53 -12.70 1.29
N MET A 151 1.59 -11.80 1.61
CA MET A 151 1.71 -10.82 2.70
C MET A 151 1.41 -11.50 4.04
N SER A 152 2.28 -12.42 4.46
CA SER A 152 2.04 -13.35 5.57
C SER A 152 2.02 -12.71 6.96
N ARG A 153 2.48 -11.48 7.07
CA ARG A 153 2.49 -10.70 8.33
C ARG A 153 1.55 -9.49 8.28
N THR A 154 0.56 -9.54 7.38
CA THR A 154 -0.42 -8.46 7.21
C THR A 154 -1.80 -8.94 7.62
N THR A 155 -2.46 -8.14 8.44
CA THR A 155 -3.86 -8.29 8.81
C THR A 155 -4.56 -6.94 8.68
N PHE A 156 -5.57 -6.88 7.84
CA PHE A 156 -6.46 -5.73 7.70
C PHE A 156 -7.69 -5.91 8.59
N VAL A 157 -8.10 -4.84 9.25
CA VAL A 157 -9.34 -4.76 10.04
C VAL A 157 -10.22 -3.60 9.56
N THR A 158 -9.65 -2.71 8.75
CA THR A 158 -10.36 -1.57 8.15
C THR A 158 -10.03 -1.42 6.65
N PRO A 159 -10.89 -0.78 5.85
CA PRO A 159 -10.57 -0.45 4.46
C PRO A 159 -9.74 0.82 4.32
N ASN A 160 -9.49 1.56 5.40
CA ASN A 160 -8.93 2.91 5.38
C ASN A 160 -7.69 3.14 6.27
N GLY A 161 -7.37 2.20 7.16
CA GLY A 161 -6.23 2.31 8.08
C GLY A 161 -6.49 3.14 9.33
N LEU A 162 -7.74 3.51 9.61
CA LEU A 162 -8.13 4.25 10.80
C LEU A 162 -8.88 3.34 11.76
N THR A 163 -8.30 3.09 12.93
CA THR A 163 -8.97 2.40 14.03
C THR A 163 -9.73 3.40 14.90
N TYR A 164 -10.96 3.05 15.25
CA TYR A 164 -11.80 3.85 16.13
C TYR A 164 -11.77 3.29 17.55
N GLY A 165 -11.53 4.17 18.52
CA GLY A 165 -11.47 3.80 19.94
C GLY A 165 -10.32 2.85 20.26
N LYS A 166 -10.60 1.83 21.09
CA LYS A 166 -9.64 0.79 21.52
C LYS A 166 -9.65 -0.47 20.64
N GLY A 167 -10.23 -0.40 19.44
CA GLY A 167 -10.30 -1.53 18.52
C GLY A 167 -8.93 -1.98 18.00
N PRO A 168 -8.87 -3.15 17.33
CA PRO A 168 -7.64 -3.62 16.72
C PRO A 168 -7.19 -2.70 15.58
N HIS A 169 -5.88 -2.66 15.34
CA HIS A 169 -5.28 -1.91 14.25
C HIS A 169 -4.94 -2.82 13.07
N ASP A 170 -4.97 -2.26 11.86
CA ASP A 170 -4.31 -2.90 10.72
C ASP A 170 -2.84 -3.10 11.07
N THR A 171 -2.29 -4.26 10.73
CA THR A 171 -0.88 -4.60 10.96
C THR A 171 -0.26 -5.08 9.66
N THR A 172 0.98 -4.69 9.40
CA THR A 172 1.73 -5.05 8.20
C THR A 172 3.24 -4.95 8.43
N THR A 173 4.03 -5.20 7.40
CA THR A 173 5.48 -5.00 7.38
C THR A 173 5.90 -4.24 6.13
N ALA A 174 7.09 -3.64 6.13
CA ALA A 174 7.61 -2.97 4.92
C ALA A 174 7.73 -3.95 3.74
N ARG A 175 8.14 -5.20 3.99
CA ARG A 175 8.22 -6.24 2.96
C ARG A 175 6.86 -6.57 2.36
N ASP A 176 5.83 -6.72 3.17
CA ASP A 176 4.49 -7.03 2.67
C ASP A 176 3.89 -5.85 1.89
N LEU A 177 4.12 -4.62 2.34
CA LEU A 177 3.73 -3.43 1.58
C LEU A 177 4.48 -3.29 0.25
N ALA A 178 5.74 -3.71 0.18
CA ALA A 178 6.50 -3.75 -1.08
C ALA A 178 5.88 -4.75 -2.08
N LYS A 179 5.43 -5.93 -1.63
CA LYS A 179 4.70 -6.90 -2.47
C LYS A 179 3.41 -6.30 -3.05
N LEU A 180 2.64 -5.62 -2.19
CA LEU A 180 1.43 -4.92 -2.60
C LEU A 180 1.75 -3.83 -3.65
N ALA A 181 2.78 -3.04 -3.42
CA ALA A 181 3.17 -1.95 -4.30
C ALA A 181 3.69 -2.45 -5.66
N VAL A 182 4.48 -3.53 -5.68
CA VAL A 182 4.92 -4.20 -6.94
C VAL A 182 3.70 -4.64 -7.75
N THR A 183 2.70 -5.22 -7.10
CA THR A 183 1.45 -5.64 -7.76
C THR A 183 0.68 -4.44 -8.29
N LEU A 184 0.56 -3.37 -7.51
CA LEU A 184 -0.14 -2.14 -7.93
C LEU A 184 0.54 -1.46 -9.11
N CYS A 185 1.87 -1.44 -9.16
CA CYS A 185 2.61 -0.85 -10.29
C CYS A 185 2.39 -1.60 -11.62
N GLN A 186 1.78 -2.79 -11.60
CA GLN A 186 1.34 -3.49 -12.81
C GLN A 186 0.02 -2.93 -13.38
N PHE A 187 -0.64 -2.02 -12.68
CA PHE A 187 -1.83 -1.29 -13.13
C PHE A 187 -1.42 0.14 -13.49
N PRO A 188 -1.24 0.47 -14.79
CA PRO A 188 -0.81 1.82 -15.20
C PRO A 188 -1.74 2.93 -14.68
N GLU A 189 -3.01 2.60 -14.49
CA GLU A 189 -4.02 3.52 -13.99
C GLU A 189 -3.71 4.04 -12.58
N VAL A 190 -3.09 3.22 -11.72
CA VAL A 190 -2.77 3.68 -10.37
C VAL A 190 -1.81 4.85 -10.38
N LEU A 191 -0.80 4.80 -11.29
CA LEU A 191 0.19 5.87 -11.39
C LEU A 191 -0.42 7.18 -11.91
N LYS A 192 -1.46 7.11 -12.77
CA LYS A 192 -2.23 8.29 -13.17
C LYS A 192 -2.80 9.02 -11.95
N PHE A 193 -3.41 8.29 -11.04
CA PHE A 193 -3.99 8.89 -9.82
C PHE A 193 -2.90 9.37 -8.87
N THR A 194 -1.92 8.52 -8.55
CA THR A 194 -0.94 8.79 -7.51
C THR A 194 0.08 9.86 -7.88
N SER A 195 0.34 10.09 -9.18
CA SER A 195 1.19 11.18 -9.67
C SER A 195 0.47 12.53 -9.77
N THR A 196 -0.87 12.52 -9.67
CA THR A 196 -1.66 13.76 -9.72
C THR A 196 -1.44 14.56 -8.43
N LYS A 197 -0.96 15.80 -8.56
CA LYS A 197 -0.68 16.68 -7.43
C LYS A 197 -1.94 17.30 -6.85
N GLN A 198 -2.88 17.68 -7.73
CA GLN A 198 -4.16 18.28 -7.36
C GLN A 198 -5.26 17.83 -8.30
N TYR A 199 -6.47 17.71 -7.78
CA TYR A 199 -7.66 17.36 -8.53
C TYR A 199 -8.87 18.12 -7.99
N MET A 200 -9.74 18.63 -8.90
CA MET A 200 -10.97 19.30 -8.48
C MET A 200 -12.13 18.31 -8.47
N LEU A 201 -12.54 17.86 -7.29
CA LEU A 201 -13.74 17.05 -7.11
C LEU A 201 -14.97 17.90 -7.35
N ARG A 202 -15.71 17.58 -8.39
CA ARG A 202 -16.93 18.32 -8.76
C ARG A 202 -18.09 17.90 -7.87
N ARG A 203 -18.67 18.87 -7.18
CA ARG A 203 -19.90 18.70 -6.39
C ARG A 203 -20.86 19.83 -6.72
N PRO A 204 -22.17 19.57 -6.77
CA PRO A 204 -23.17 20.64 -6.90
C PRO A 204 -22.97 21.71 -5.82
N GLY A 205 -22.85 22.95 -6.21
CA GLY A 205 -22.74 24.11 -5.32
C GLY A 205 -21.37 24.34 -4.67
N LYS A 206 -20.54 23.32 -4.44
CA LYS A 206 -19.24 23.49 -3.76
C LYS A 206 -18.20 22.49 -4.26
N PRO A 207 -17.45 22.79 -5.33
CA PRO A 207 -16.33 21.98 -5.73
C PRO A 207 -15.26 21.94 -4.63
N LEU A 208 -14.54 20.79 -4.50
CA LEU A 208 -13.51 20.58 -3.49
C LEU A 208 -12.17 20.30 -4.17
N GLU A 209 -11.18 21.10 -3.85
CA GLU A 209 -9.81 20.84 -4.27
C GLU A 209 -9.18 19.73 -3.41
N LEU A 210 -8.64 18.74 -4.07
CA LEU A 210 -7.93 17.61 -3.47
C LEU A 210 -6.44 17.79 -3.72
N LEU A 211 -5.66 17.99 -2.68
CA LEU A 211 -4.20 18.06 -2.75
C LEU A 211 -3.61 16.71 -2.35
N ASN A 212 -2.60 16.28 -3.09
CA ASN A 212 -1.88 15.04 -2.78
C ASN A 212 -0.98 15.24 -1.56
N HIS A 213 -1.05 14.30 -0.61
CA HIS A 213 -0.24 14.33 0.61
C HIS A 213 1.20 13.81 0.39
N ASN A 214 1.54 13.35 -0.80
CA ASN A 214 2.89 12.89 -1.13
C ASN A 214 3.73 14.07 -1.67
N HIS A 215 4.49 14.72 -0.81
CA HIS A 215 5.32 15.86 -1.18
C HIS A 215 6.54 15.48 -2.04
N LEU A 216 6.88 14.18 -2.15
CA LEU A 216 7.94 13.71 -3.04
C LEU A 216 7.59 13.89 -4.52
N LEU A 217 6.32 14.08 -4.85
CA LEU A 217 5.89 14.45 -6.21
C LEU A 217 6.47 15.78 -6.68
N ASP A 218 6.80 16.67 -5.75
CA ASP A 218 7.40 17.98 -6.03
C ASP A 218 8.93 17.99 -5.89
N SER A 219 9.45 17.14 -4.98
CA SER A 219 10.84 17.24 -4.53
C SER A 219 11.74 16.12 -5.03
N PHE A 220 11.21 14.99 -5.52
CA PHE A 220 12.00 13.86 -6.00
C PHE A 220 11.76 13.61 -7.50
N PRO A 221 12.77 13.78 -8.38
CA PRO A 221 12.62 13.59 -9.83
C PRO A 221 12.16 12.16 -10.17
N GLY A 222 11.09 12.05 -10.96
CA GLY A 222 10.53 10.78 -11.39
C GLY A 222 9.61 10.11 -10.36
N CYS A 223 9.38 10.71 -9.19
CA CYS A 223 8.37 10.22 -8.24
C CYS A 223 6.97 10.34 -8.85
N ASP A 224 6.19 9.25 -8.82
CA ASP A 224 4.83 9.19 -9.36
C ASP A 224 3.84 8.45 -8.44
N GLY A 225 4.15 8.28 -7.18
CA GLY A 225 3.25 7.70 -6.19
C GLY A 225 3.97 7.20 -4.95
N LEU A 226 3.33 6.38 -4.09
CA LEU A 226 1.96 5.89 -4.16
C LEU A 226 1.08 6.52 -3.05
N LYS A 227 1.40 6.27 -1.76
CA LYS A 227 0.53 6.66 -0.64
C LYS A 227 1.29 6.93 0.64
N THR A 228 0.88 7.96 1.35
CA THR A 228 1.32 8.31 2.71
C THR A 228 0.32 7.85 3.76
N GLY A 229 0.80 7.64 4.99
CA GLY A 229 -0.03 7.35 6.15
C GLY A 229 0.51 8.06 7.40
N TRP A 230 -0.39 8.44 8.29
CA TRP A 230 -0.06 8.93 9.61
C TRP A 230 -1.25 8.74 10.56
N THR A 231 -0.98 8.23 11.74
CA THR A 231 -1.83 8.31 12.93
C THR A 231 -0.93 8.39 14.15
N VAL A 232 -1.48 8.74 15.32
CA VAL A 232 -0.70 8.75 16.56
C VAL A 232 -0.06 7.39 16.86
N ALA A 233 -0.80 6.29 16.61
CA ALA A 233 -0.31 4.93 16.87
C ALA A 233 0.65 4.38 15.80
N ALA A 234 0.53 4.87 14.55
CA ALA A 234 1.28 4.36 13.41
C ALA A 234 2.51 5.21 13.07
N HIS A 235 2.59 6.43 13.61
CA HIS A 235 3.55 7.43 13.17
C HIS A 235 3.54 7.65 11.66
N ALA A 236 4.59 8.24 11.08
CA ALA A 236 4.61 8.56 9.66
C ALA A 236 5.08 7.37 8.81
N SER A 237 4.27 7.00 7.82
CA SER A 237 4.55 5.91 6.89
C SER A 237 4.37 6.37 5.44
N ILE A 238 5.09 5.74 4.52
CA ILE A 238 4.95 5.97 3.08
C ILE A 238 5.27 4.69 2.30
N VAL A 239 4.52 4.47 1.25
CA VAL A 239 4.92 3.64 0.11
C VAL A 239 5.06 4.58 -1.07
N THR A 240 6.24 4.66 -1.66
CA THR A 240 6.53 5.56 -2.78
C THR A 240 7.27 4.85 -3.90
N THR A 241 7.18 5.38 -5.10
CA THR A 241 7.86 4.85 -6.29
C THR A 241 8.38 5.97 -7.15
N ALA A 242 9.52 5.73 -7.80
CA ALA A 242 10.09 6.65 -8.76
C ALA A 242 10.62 5.88 -9.98
N LYS A 243 10.47 6.50 -11.16
CA LYS A 243 10.97 5.96 -12.42
C LYS A 243 12.07 6.88 -12.99
N HIS A 244 13.18 6.28 -13.39
CA HIS A 244 14.22 6.95 -14.17
C HIS A 244 14.55 6.11 -15.40
N LYS A 245 14.22 6.61 -16.60
CA LYS A 245 14.26 5.83 -17.85
C LYS A 245 13.42 4.54 -17.71
N ASP A 246 14.05 3.39 -17.87
CA ASP A 246 13.39 2.08 -17.75
C ASP A 246 13.46 1.49 -16.33
N LEU A 247 14.21 2.11 -15.43
CA LEU A 247 14.38 1.66 -14.06
C LEU A 247 13.29 2.26 -13.17
N ARG A 248 12.67 1.42 -12.36
CA ARG A 248 11.69 1.84 -11.36
C ARG A 248 12.02 1.19 -10.02
N VAL A 249 12.01 1.99 -8.98
CA VAL A 249 12.14 1.52 -7.60
C VAL A 249 10.86 1.78 -6.81
N ILE A 250 10.65 0.98 -5.79
CA ILE A 250 9.63 1.18 -4.78
C ILE A 250 10.33 1.24 -3.44
N ALA A 251 10.06 2.30 -2.67
CA ALA A 251 10.54 2.45 -1.31
C ALA A 251 9.37 2.44 -0.32
N VAL A 252 9.54 1.76 0.80
CA VAL A 252 8.61 1.71 1.91
C VAL A 252 9.32 2.17 3.16
N VAL A 253 8.74 3.11 3.88
CA VAL A 253 9.12 3.49 5.26
C VAL A 253 7.88 3.34 6.12
N LEU A 254 7.96 2.54 7.18
CA LEU A 254 6.86 2.24 8.10
C LEU A 254 7.25 2.70 9.51
N GLY A 255 6.37 3.46 10.17
CA GLY A 255 6.52 3.84 11.56
C GLY A 255 7.68 4.82 11.83
N CYS A 256 7.87 5.83 10.99
CA CYS A 256 8.88 6.88 11.24
C CYS A 256 8.40 7.78 12.36
N GLN A 257 9.07 7.69 13.52
CA GLN A 257 8.79 8.45 14.72
C GLN A 257 9.88 9.49 14.99
N SER A 258 9.49 10.67 15.45
CA SER A 258 10.38 11.73 15.88
C SER A 258 9.90 12.33 17.22
N PRO A 259 10.81 12.60 18.17
CA PRO A 259 10.46 13.29 19.42
C PRO A 259 9.92 14.71 19.18
N ALA A 260 10.16 15.29 18.01
CA ALA A 260 9.70 16.63 17.63
C ALA A 260 8.24 16.67 17.11
N GLY A 261 7.56 15.52 16.99
CA GLY A 261 6.13 15.42 16.67
C GLY A 261 5.81 15.19 15.20
N ALA A 262 4.53 15.23 14.86
CA ALA A 262 3.96 14.73 13.59
C ALA A 262 4.49 15.41 12.31
N LYS A 263 4.66 16.74 12.30
CA LYS A 263 5.19 17.43 11.10
C LYS A 263 6.64 17.08 10.81
N PRO A 264 7.58 17.09 11.79
CA PRO A 264 8.92 16.54 11.63
C PRO A 264 8.94 15.06 11.20
N GLU A 265 8.09 14.20 11.77
CA GLU A 265 7.97 12.79 11.36
C GLU A 265 7.69 12.64 9.87
N GLN A 266 6.72 13.40 9.35
CA GLN A 266 6.35 13.34 7.93
C GLN A 266 7.50 13.80 7.03
N ARG A 267 8.22 14.85 7.41
CA ARG A 267 9.38 15.34 6.65
C ARG A 267 10.52 14.33 6.67
N LEU A 268 10.82 13.76 7.83
CA LEU A 268 11.87 12.74 7.99
C LEU A 268 11.54 11.47 7.20
N ARG A 269 10.31 11.01 7.24
CA ARG A 269 9.83 9.91 6.42
C ARG A 269 10.04 10.18 4.92
N ASP A 270 9.71 11.39 4.44
CA ASP A 270 9.89 11.76 3.03
C ASP A 270 11.38 11.77 2.65
N ASN A 271 12.25 12.32 3.51
CA ASN A 271 13.69 12.33 3.28
C ASN A 271 14.27 10.90 3.23
N LEU A 272 13.89 10.04 4.19
CA LEU A 272 14.31 8.63 4.20
C LEU A 272 13.85 7.88 2.96
N ALA A 273 12.62 8.09 2.53
CA ALA A 273 12.09 7.47 1.32
C ALA A 273 12.81 7.97 0.05
N ALA A 274 13.17 9.25 0.00
CA ALA A 274 13.97 9.83 -1.07
C ALA A 274 15.39 9.22 -1.13
N ASP A 275 16.05 9.11 0.03
CA ASP A 275 17.38 8.48 0.14
C ASP A 275 17.33 7.01 -0.31
N LEU A 276 16.31 6.24 0.12
CA LEU A 276 16.11 4.86 -0.31
C LEU A 276 15.91 4.75 -1.82
N MET A 277 15.07 5.60 -2.41
CA MET A 277 14.84 5.61 -3.86
C MET A 277 16.10 5.98 -4.65
N SER A 278 16.84 6.98 -4.18
CA SER A 278 18.09 7.41 -4.82
C SER A 278 19.12 6.28 -4.81
N GLN A 279 19.40 5.70 -3.65
CA GLN A 279 20.31 4.57 -3.51
C GLN A 279 19.87 3.36 -4.33
N GLY A 280 18.56 3.06 -4.34
CA GLY A 280 17.99 1.98 -5.13
C GLY A 280 18.18 2.17 -6.64
N LEU A 281 17.91 3.37 -7.16
CA LEU A 281 18.13 3.71 -8.57
C LEU A 281 19.61 3.60 -8.94
N ASP A 282 20.52 4.10 -8.10
CA ASP A 282 21.96 4.00 -8.36
C ASP A 282 22.46 2.55 -8.32
N LYS A 283 21.91 1.74 -7.43
CA LYS A 283 22.21 0.30 -7.39
C LYS A 283 21.73 -0.42 -8.66
N LEU A 284 20.51 -0.11 -9.14
CA LEU A 284 19.98 -0.66 -10.40
C LEU A 284 20.83 -0.25 -11.60
N LYS A 285 21.23 1.03 -11.69
CA LYS A 285 22.13 1.52 -12.76
C LYS A 285 23.46 0.76 -12.79
N LYS A 286 24.08 0.55 -11.62
CA LYS A 286 25.33 -0.23 -11.50
C LYS A 286 25.13 -1.67 -11.96
N LEU A 287 24.06 -2.33 -11.52
CA LEU A 287 23.74 -3.70 -11.92
C LEU A 287 23.49 -3.84 -13.43
N GLU A 288 22.86 -2.86 -14.07
CA GLU A 288 22.70 -2.84 -15.54
C GLU A 288 24.05 -2.67 -16.24
N ALA A 289 24.89 -1.74 -15.77
CA ALA A 289 26.20 -1.50 -16.34
C ALA A 289 27.13 -2.73 -16.22
N GLU A 290 27.09 -3.42 -15.07
CA GLU A 290 27.95 -4.60 -14.81
C GLU A 290 27.53 -5.84 -15.57
N LYS A 291 26.26 -6.05 -15.81
CA LYS A 291 25.74 -7.31 -16.36
C LYS A 291 25.27 -7.22 -17.79
N GLY A 292 25.08 -6.02 -18.34
CA GLY A 292 24.47 -5.85 -19.67
C GLY A 292 23.10 -6.54 -19.81
N LEU A 293 22.54 -6.97 -18.67
CA LEU A 293 21.32 -7.74 -18.56
C LEU A 293 20.41 -7.09 -17.52
N ARG A 294 19.18 -6.80 -17.89
CA ARG A 294 18.11 -6.68 -16.88
C ARG A 294 18.14 -7.94 -16.02
N LEU A 295 18.08 -7.78 -14.72
CA LEU A 295 17.82 -8.90 -13.80
C LEU A 295 16.67 -9.71 -14.41
N ALA A 296 16.91 -10.99 -14.70
CA ALA A 296 15.93 -11.86 -15.34
C ALA A 296 14.57 -11.71 -14.63
N GLN A 297 13.49 -11.60 -15.40
CA GLN A 297 12.12 -11.41 -14.89
C GLN A 297 11.63 -12.61 -14.09
N THR A 298 12.29 -12.89 -12.98
CA THR A 298 11.83 -13.89 -12.02
C THR A 298 11.11 -13.10 -10.93
N PRO A 299 9.81 -13.29 -10.74
CA PRO A 299 9.10 -12.61 -9.65
C PRO A 299 9.79 -12.97 -8.34
N ALA A 300 10.32 -11.99 -7.63
CA ALA A 300 10.93 -12.19 -6.31
C ALA A 300 9.92 -12.70 -5.28
N PHE A 301 8.66 -12.52 -5.58
CA PHE A 301 7.54 -13.03 -4.80
C PHE A 301 6.81 -14.09 -5.65
N ALA A 302 7.25 -15.36 -5.54
CA ALA A 302 6.46 -16.44 -6.11
C ALA A 302 5.04 -16.40 -5.51
N PRO A 303 3.98 -16.53 -6.33
CA PRO A 303 2.64 -16.68 -5.79
C PRO A 303 2.64 -17.86 -4.83
N ALA A 304 2.08 -17.66 -3.62
CA ALA A 304 1.93 -18.74 -2.65
C ALA A 304 1.28 -19.95 -3.36
N ARG A 305 1.92 -21.12 -3.30
CA ARG A 305 1.34 -22.35 -3.85
C ARG A 305 -0.05 -22.47 -3.26
N LYS A 306 -1.07 -22.63 -4.11
CA LYS A 306 -2.43 -22.95 -3.69
C LYS A 306 -2.41 -24.27 -2.94
N THR A 307 -2.22 -24.23 -1.64
CA THR A 307 -2.52 -25.36 -0.77
C THR A 307 -4.05 -25.33 -0.65
N PRO A 308 -4.77 -26.37 -1.06
CA PRO A 308 -6.20 -26.40 -0.85
C PRO A 308 -6.44 -26.37 0.66
N ILE A 309 -7.00 -25.26 1.15
CA ILE A 309 -7.48 -25.15 2.52
C ILE A 309 -8.65 -26.13 2.58
N LYS A 310 -8.44 -27.32 3.19
CA LYS A 310 -9.56 -28.17 3.63
C LYS A 310 -10.39 -27.33 4.57
N ALA A 311 -11.58 -26.96 4.15
CA ALA A 311 -12.55 -26.30 4.99
C ALA A 311 -12.79 -27.20 6.23
N LYS A 312 -12.20 -26.80 7.35
CA LYS A 312 -12.62 -27.31 8.65
C LYS A 312 -14.01 -26.72 8.89
N LYS A 313 -15.03 -27.56 8.96
CA LYS A 313 -16.34 -27.15 9.44
C LYS A 313 -16.15 -26.56 10.84
N GLU A 314 -16.21 -25.25 10.97
CA GLU A 314 -16.38 -24.59 12.25
C GLU A 314 -17.87 -24.62 12.60
N GLU A 315 -18.29 -25.72 13.16
CA GLU A 315 -19.49 -25.78 13.99
C GLU A 315 -19.10 -25.17 15.34
N GLY A 316 -19.71 -24.04 15.70
CA GLY A 316 -19.62 -23.49 17.05
C GLY A 316 -19.43 -21.98 17.20
N PHE A 317 -18.97 -21.25 16.19
CA PHE A 317 -18.77 -19.80 16.32
C PHE A 317 -20.08 -18.99 16.16
N TRP A 318 -20.99 -19.49 15.34
CA TRP A 318 -22.26 -18.81 15.06
C TRP A 318 -23.32 -19.05 16.15
N ASP A 319 -23.27 -20.18 16.84
CA ASP A 319 -24.20 -20.48 17.94
C ASP A 319 -23.93 -19.57 19.17
N TRP A 320 -22.67 -19.19 19.43
CA TRP A 320 -22.32 -18.26 20.50
C TRP A 320 -22.80 -16.82 20.23
N LEU A 321 -22.89 -16.41 18.97
CA LEU A 321 -23.34 -15.06 18.58
C LEU A 321 -24.86 -14.89 18.66
N VAL A 322 -25.64 -15.97 18.51
CA VAL A 322 -27.11 -15.94 18.62
C VAL A 322 -27.55 -15.80 20.09
N ASP A 323 -26.80 -16.37 21.02
CA ASP A 323 -27.10 -16.26 22.46
C ASP A 323 -26.82 -14.88 23.05
N LEU A 324 -26.01 -14.06 22.39
CA LEU A 324 -25.65 -12.70 22.88
C LEU A 324 -26.72 -11.63 22.56
N PHE A 325 -27.69 -11.92 21.70
CA PHE A 325 -28.73 -10.97 21.26
C PHE A 325 -30.17 -11.41 21.59
N SER A 326 -30.34 -12.41 22.45
CA SER A 326 -31.64 -12.86 22.97
C SER A 326 -31.84 -12.37 24.40
N PHE A 327 -31.99 -11.04 24.54
CA PHE A 327 -32.65 -10.40 25.70
C PHE A 327 -33.31 -9.10 25.25
#